data_74fd88ca01e366c5f1d654f4283f988c
#
_entry.id   74fd88ca01e366c5f1d654f4283f988c
#
_cell.length_a   1.000
_cell.length_b   1.000
_cell.length_c   1.000
_cell.angle_alpha   90.00
_cell.angle_beta   90.00
_cell.angle_gamma   90.00
#
_symmetry.space_group_name_H-M   'P 1'
#
loop_
_entity.id
_entity.type
_entity.pdbx_description
1 polymer ?
#
loop_
_entity_poly.entity_id
_entity_poly.type
_entity_poly.pdbx_seq_one_letter_code
_entity_poly.pdbx_strand_id
1 'polypeptide(L)'
;MKKVSVIAAAVASALFAGSVFAETEVALDAVSGDSAAPKVEKVNGTDVLKDGWEVHGYASMNFRMVDGETVDTEFGKPDYKTAGTHGKSTNQVEFVIKKHTEHANGVWSDFVVRTEYGNGNSYAYSSPGSQKANDTAQFEVKETFVEIGGLSYLGEDTSIWGGQRYLNRAAGLLSGEFWKQSSGVGAGIQTKLAGNTAGFAVVTADTDGDINNGPGADGRETLISYDLYYYGVDVGFGSLDFDFKYMEQANKDSNADDGFGAAITLNTSYYGLDGWTQNAIAYGKGVAQNRGVNFGSWSGGDDNAESIFLTSYGVLNISENWQMGSEMTYFAALDELFTADDLKRFIVAVRPSYKVNENLRIEMTGSYAHEEGADGYWGRTGDDVESDIFNVELAAAFTVNADYFGRPQIKPYISYISADDEASASQIGIKDGKDETVIGVHTEIWF
;
A
#
# COMPACT_ATOMS: atom_id res chain seq x y z
N MET A 1 -26.29 -9.76 -15.65
CA MET A 1 -25.79 -9.67 -14.27
C MET A 1 -24.50 -10.44 -13.98
N LYS A 2 -23.80 -11.02 -14.96
CA LYS A 2 -22.50 -11.75 -14.78
C LYS A 2 -21.25 -10.98 -15.23
N LYS A 3 -21.39 -9.76 -15.74
CA LYS A 3 -20.24 -8.96 -16.23
C LYS A 3 -19.69 -7.93 -15.22
N VAL A 4 -20.41 -7.64 -14.15
CA VAL A 4 -20.02 -6.64 -13.14
C VAL A 4 -18.98 -7.17 -12.14
N SER A 5 -18.99 -8.49 -11.85
CA SER A 5 -18.04 -9.11 -10.91
C SER A 5 -16.60 -9.12 -11.39
N VAL A 6 -16.34 -9.14 -12.71
CA VAL A 6 -14.98 -9.21 -13.26
C VAL A 6 -14.30 -7.84 -13.22
N ILE A 7 -15.04 -6.76 -13.39
CA ILE A 7 -14.51 -5.39 -13.38
C ILE A 7 -14.19 -4.97 -11.93
N ALA A 8 -15.02 -5.32 -10.95
CA ALA A 8 -14.77 -5.04 -9.55
C ALA A 8 -13.52 -5.77 -9.01
N ALA A 9 -13.30 -7.02 -9.46
CA ALA A 9 -12.09 -7.77 -9.10
C ALA A 9 -10.82 -7.18 -9.75
N ALA A 10 -10.89 -6.72 -11.00
CA ALA A 10 -9.76 -6.09 -11.68
C ALA A 10 -9.40 -4.72 -11.07
N VAL A 11 -10.39 -3.97 -10.60
CA VAL A 11 -10.18 -2.66 -9.96
C VAL A 11 -9.60 -2.80 -8.55
N ALA A 12 -10.06 -3.77 -7.77
CA ALA A 12 -9.45 -4.11 -6.48
C ALA A 12 -7.99 -4.55 -6.67
N SER A 13 -7.68 -5.31 -7.74
CA SER A 13 -6.32 -5.75 -8.06
C SER A 13 -5.37 -4.60 -8.40
N ALA A 14 -5.85 -3.53 -9.02
CA ALA A 14 -5.03 -2.36 -9.37
C ALA A 14 -4.64 -1.51 -8.15
N LEU A 15 -5.47 -1.49 -7.10
CA LEU A 15 -5.16 -0.82 -5.82
C LEU A 15 -4.26 -1.67 -4.92
N PHE A 16 -4.25 -2.98 -5.13
CA PHE A 16 -3.38 -3.94 -4.44
C PHE A 16 -2.08 -4.19 -5.22
N ALA A 17 -1.41 -3.17 -5.73
CA ALA A 17 -0.09 -3.32 -6.33
C ALA A 17 0.96 -3.80 -5.30
N GLY A 18 0.63 -4.81 -4.56
CA GLY A 18 1.47 -5.30 -3.48
C GLY A 18 1.30 -6.75 -3.06
N SER A 19 0.29 -7.53 -3.43
CA SER A 19 0.31 -8.94 -3.03
C SER A 19 -0.78 -9.86 -3.58
N VAL A 20 -1.67 -9.43 -4.45
CA VAL A 20 -2.62 -10.38 -5.04
C VAL A 20 -2.60 -10.22 -6.55
N PHE A 21 -1.74 -10.99 -7.21
CA PHE A 21 -1.89 -11.26 -8.63
C PHE A 21 -3.04 -12.26 -8.79
N ALA A 22 -4.28 -11.76 -8.91
CA ALA A 22 -5.33 -12.55 -9.50
C ALA A 22 -5.06 -12.55 -11.01
N GLU A 23 -4.85 -13.73 -11.57
CA GLU A 23 -4.62 -13.98 -12.97
C GLU A 23 -5.56 -13.16 -13.87
N THR A 24 -5.01 -12.19 -14.57
CA THR A 24 -5.61 -11.70 -15.81
C THR A 24 -4.64 -12.10 -16.91
N GLU A 25 -4.94 -13.19 -17.60
CA GLU A 25 -4.30 -13.52 -18.87
C GLU A 25 -4.53 -12.36 -19.85
N VAL A 26 -3.54 -11.50 -19.98
CA VAL A 26 -3.37 -10.74 -21.21
C VAL A 26 -2.47 -11.59 -22.10
N ALA A 27 -3.10 -12.35 -22.99
CA ALA A 27 -2.38 -13.04 -24.05
C ALA A 27 -1.68 -12.00 -24.92
N LEU A 28 -0.40 -11.83 -24.73
CA LEU A 28 0.48 -11.25 -25.73
C LEU A 28 0.67 -12.30 -26.82
N ASP A 29 0.05 -12.09 -27.97
CA ASP A 29 0.34 -12.87 -29.17
C ASP A 29 1.84 -12.80 -29.46
N ALA A 30 2.51 -13.90 -29.19
CA ALA A 30 3.91 -14.06 -29.46
C ALA A 30 4.15 -13.96 -30.96
N VAL A 31 5.09 -13.13 -31.35
CA VAL A 31 5.69 -13.13 -32.68
C VAL A 31 6.16 -14.55 -32.98
N SER A 32 5.52 -15.20 -33.91
CA SER A 32 5.85 -16.54 -34.35
C SER A 32 7.20 -16.56 -35.07
N GLY A 33 8.23 -16.87 -34.31
CA GLY A 33 9.51 -17.34 -34.83
C GLY A 33 9.56 -18.85 -34.66
N ASP A 34 9.50 -19.56 -35.78
CA ASP A 34 9.59 -21.00 -35.87
C ASP A 34 10.96 -21.48 -35.38
N SER A 35 11.07 -21.77 -34.08
CA SER A 35 12.20 -22.49 -33.52
C SER A 35 11.69 -23.76 -32.87
N ALA A 36 12.15 -24.91 -33.40
CA ALA A 36 11.84 -26.23 -32.88
C ALA A 36 12.01 -26.23 -31.34
N ALA A 37 10.94 -26.63 -30.64
CA ALA A 37 10.94 -26.72 -29.16
C ALA A 37 12.17 -27.53 -28.70
N PRO A 38 12.94 -27.05 -27.75
CA PRO A 38 14.08 -27.78 -27.22
C PRO A 38 13.56 -29.09 -26.59
N LYS A 39 14.18 -30.21 -26.97
CA LYS A 39 13.91 -31.50 -26.32
C LYS A 39 14.34 -31.38 -24.87
N VAL A 40 13.35 -31.40 -23.97
CA VAL A 40 13.60 -31.43 -22.53
C VAL A 40 14.25 -32.77 -22.18
N GLU A 41 15.52 -32.77 -21.82
CA GLU A 41 16.14 -33.95 -21.21
C GLU A 41 15.55 -34.16 -19.81
N LYS A 42 15.11 -35.38 -19.53
CA LYS A 42 14.57 -35.76 -18.20
C LYS A 42 15.65 -35.65 -17.15
N VAL A 43 15.60 -34.60 -16.35
CA VAL A 43 16.38 -34.47 -15.15
C VAL A 43 15.48 -34.86 -13.97
N ASN A 44 15.66 -36.04 -13.42
CA ASN A 44 15.02 -36.55 -12.21
C ASN A 44 13.47 -36.61 -12.18
N GLY A 45 12.83 -36.95 -13.30
CA GLY A 45 11.43 -37.39 -13.26
C GLY A 45 10.36 -36.31 -13.24
N THR A 46 10.71 -35.03 -13.33
CA THR A 46 9.74 -33.95 -13.33
C THR A 46 9.78 -33.20 -14.67
N ASP A 47 8.87 -33.54 -15.57
CA ASP A 47 8.73 -32.79 -16.84
C ASP A 47 8.10 -31.41 -16.53
N VAL A 48 8.66 -30.35 -17.10
CA VAL A 48 8.10 -28.99 -17.05
C VAL A 48 6.97 -28.90 -18.07
N LEU A 49 5.75 -28.55 -17.62
CA LEU A 49 4.57 -28.39 -18.47
C LEU A 49 4.40 -26.97 -18.96
N LYS A 50 4.68 -25.98 -18.07
CA LYS A 50 4.59 -24.57 -18.36
C LYS A 50 5.78 -23.87 -17.74
N ASP A 51 6.33 -22.94 -18.48
CA ASP A 51 7.46 -22.12 -18.05
C ASP A 51 7.34 -20.73 -18.67
N GLY A 52 7.25 -19.70 -17.85
CA GLY A 52 7.00 -18.36 -18.35
C GLY A 52 7.57 -17.27 -17.45
N TRP A 53 7.79 -16.11 -18.07
CA TRP A 53 8.15 -14.88 -17.40
C TRP A 53 7.04 -13.85 -17.54
N GLU A 54 6.73 -13.16 -16.46
CA GLU A 54 5.81 -12.04 -16.44
C GLU A 54 6.59 -10.79 -15.98
N VAL A 55 6.29 -9.66 -16.56
CA VAL A 55 6.87 -8.38 -16.17
C VAL A 55 5.72 -7.41 -15.92
N HIS A 56 5.68 -6.87 -14.73
CA HIS A 56 4.73 -5.85 -14.33
C HIS A 56 5.48 -4.63 -13.83
N GLY A 57 4.84 -3.49 -13.78
CA GLY A 57 5.50 -2.30 -13.30
C GLY A 57 4.55 -1.18 -12.90
N TYR A 58 5.14 -0.25 -12.19
CA TYR A 58 4.53 1.00 -11.79
C TYR A 58 5.52 2.14 -11.99
N ALA A 59 5.09 3.24 -12.58
CA ALA A 59 5.87 4.46 -12.58
C ALA A 59 4.99 5.66 -12.25
N SER A 60 5.52 6.53 -11.40
CA SER A 60 4.91 7.79 -10.99
C SER A 60 5.97 8.88 -10.99
N MET A 61 5.71 9.93 -11.75
CA MET A 61 6.58 11.09 -11.87
C MET A 61 5.73 12.34 -11.67
N ASN A 62 6.19 13.26 -10.83
CA ASN A 62 5.44 14.47 -10.53
C ASN A 62 6.34 15.70 -10.59
N PHE A 63 6.08 16.54 -11.57
CA PHE A 63 6.68 17.86 -11.69
C PHE A 63 5.79 18.88 -10.98
N ARG A 64 6.35 19.70 -10.11
CA ARG A 64 5.63 20.71 -9.32
C ARG A 64 6.31 22.06 -9.43
N MET A 65 5.50 23.10 -9.43
CA MET A 65 5.92 24.50 -9.36
C MET A 65 5.11 25.23 -8.29
N VAL A 66 5.81 26.04 -7.53
CA VAL A 66 5.29 26.96 -6.51
C VAL A 66 5.92 28.32 -6.79
N ASP A 67 5.13 29.37 -6.90
CA ASP A 67 5.59 30.74 -7.20
C ASP A 67 6.53 30.89 -8.41
N GLY A 68 6.38 29.98 -9.38
CA GLY A 68 7.18 29.94 -10.60
C GLY A 68 8.52 29.18 -10.47
N GLU A 69 8.81 28.62 -9.31
CA GLU A 69 9.97 27.79 -9.05
C GLU A 69 9.61 26.31 -9.04
N THR A 70 10.51 25.45 -9.51
CA THR A 70 10.36 24.01 -9.46
C THR A 70 10.67 23.51 -8.05
N VAL A 71 9.79 22.69 -7.48
CA VAL A 71 9.97 22.10 -6.15
C VAL A 71 9.83 20.57 -6.19
N ASP A 72 10.57 19.88 -5.34
CA ASP A 72 10.52 18.43 -5.13
C ASP A 72 9.62 18.02 -3.94
N THR A 73 9.09 18.99 -3.22
CA THR A 73 8.23 18.79 -2.05
C THR A 73 7.00 17.95 -2.39
N GLU A 74 6.80 16.86 -1.67
CA GLU A 74 5.59 16.04 -1.69
C GLU A 74 4.65 16.57 -0.59
N PHE A 75 3.73 17.46 -0.98
CA PHE A 75 2.87 18.14 -0.03
C PHE A 75 1.89 17.18 0.66
N GLY A 76 1.65 17.41 1.95
CA GLY A 76 0.75 16.58 2.74
C GLY A 76 1.37 15.32 3.33
N LYS A 77 2.67 15.10 3.12
CA LYS A 77 3.47 14.07 3.80
C LYS A 77 4.30 14.71 4.93
N PRO A 78 4.74 13.95 5.93
CA PRO A 78 4.42 12.55 6.21
C PRO A 78 2.94 12.38 6.64
N ASP A 79 2.48 11.16 6.71
CA ASP A 79 1.19 10.73 7.25
C ASP A 79 -0.07 11.08 6.47
N TYR A 80 0.10 11.36 5.16
CA TYR A 80 -1.06 11.37 4.26
C TYR A 80 -2.21 12.27 4.74
N LYS A 81 -1.87 13.48 5.15
CA LYS A 81 -2.82 14.48 5.67
C LYS A 81 -3.67 15.13 4.59
N THR A 82 -3.41 14.83 3.33
CA THR A 82 -4.16 15.34 2.18
C THR A 82 -4.41 14.25 1.15
N ALA A 83 -5.39 14.48 0.29
CA ALA A 83 -5.68 13.64 -0.86
C ALA A 83 -5.55 14.47 -2.13
N GLY A 84 -4.42 14.40 -2.81
CA GLY A 84 -4.21 15.18 -4.03
C GLY A 84 -3.04 14.67 -4.85
N THR A 85 -2.95 15.17 -6.07
CA THR A 85 -1.85 14.84 -6.97
C THR A 85 -0.55 15.49 -6.50
N HIS A 86 -0.62 16.64 -5.84
CA HIS A 86 0.53 17.35 -5.26
C HIS A 86 1.34 16.51 -4.27
N GLY A 87 0.72 15.54 -3.59
CA GLY A 87 1.37 14.62 -2.65
C GLY A 87 1.96 13.36 -3.28
N LYS A 88 1.80 13.14 -4.59
CA LYS A 88 2.35 11.95 -5.25
C LYS A 88 3.87 12.05 -5.41
N SER A 89 4.53 10.89 -5.46
CA SER A 89 6.00 10.80 -5.54
C SER A 89 6.58 11.60 -6.69
N THR A 90 7.67 12.31 -6.43
CA THR A 90 8.41 13.09 -7.41
C THR A 90 8.97 12.21 -8.51
N ASN A 91 9.56 11.08 -8.13
CA ASN A 91 9.93 10.00 -9.05
C ASN A 91 9.88 8.65 -8.34
N GLN A 92 9.23 7.70 -8.96
CA GLN A 92 9.14 6.32 -8.48
C GLN A 92 8.95 5.41 -9.68
N VAL A 93 9.79 4.39 -9.80
CA VAL A 93 9.68 3.37 -10.85
C VAL A 93 9.87 2.01 -10.22
N GLU A 94 8.87 1.15 -10.35
CA GLU A 94 8.90 -0.22 -9.85
C GLU A 94 8.82 -1.20 -11.01
N PHE A 95 9.61 -2.27 -10.93
CA PHE A 95 9.50 -3.43 -11.80
C PHE A 95 9.32 -4.68 -10.96
N VAL A 96 8.34 -5.49 -11.34
CA VAL A 96 8.11 -6.82 -10.81
C VAL A 96 8.37 -7.83 -11.90
N ILE A 97 9.30 -8.72 -11.67
CA ILE A 97 9.61 -9.83 -12.55
C ILE A 97 9.19 -11.11 -11.83
N LYS A 98 8.28 -11.86 -12.46
CA LYS A 98 7.82 -13.15 -11.95
C LYS A 98 8.21 -14.25 -12.92
N LYS A 99 8.79 -15.31 -12.40
CA LYS A 99 9.06 -16.54 -13.12
C LYS A 99 8.11 -17.62 -12.60
N HIS A 100 7.19 -18.07 -13.46
CA HIS A 100 6.25 -19.14 -13.14
C HIS A 100 6.69 -20.44 -13.81
N THR A 101 6.60 -21.56 -13.07
CA THR A 101 6.91 -22.89 -13.60
C THR A 101 5.90 -23.91 -13.08
N GLU A 102 5.29 -24.69 -13.97
CA GLU A 102 4.41 -25.82 -13.62
C GLU A 102 5.07 -27.14 -14.05
N HIS A 103 4.96 -28.13 -13.19
CA HIS A 103 5.55 -29.46 -13.38
C HIS A 103 4.49 -30.54 -13.57
N ALA A 104 4.85 -31.63 -14.25
CA ALA A 104 3.95 -32.74 -14.58
C ALA A 104 3.41 -33.48 -13.34
N ASN A 105 4.04 -33.34 -12.18
CA ASN A 105 3.55 -33.88 -10.90
C ASN A 105 2.53 -32.99 -10.19
N GLY A 106 2.08 -31.89 -10.83
CA GLY A 106 1.14 -30.94 -10.26
C GLY A 106 1.77 -29.85 -9.37
N VAL A 107 3.09 -29.91 -9.15
CA VAL A 107 3.80 -28.86 -8.39
C VAL A 107 4.03 -27.67 -9.28
N TRP A 108 3.80 -26.47 -8.76
CA TRP A 108 4.15 -25.22 -9.40
C TRP A 108 5.04 -24.36 -8.49
N SER A 109 5.79 -23.46 -9.08
CA SER A 109 6.61 -22.52 -8.33
C SER A 109 6.60 -21.15 -8.99
N ASP A 110 6.59 -20.11 -8.16
CA ASP A 110 6.79 -18.72 -8.52
C ASP A 110 8.05 -18.20 -7.88
N PHE A 111 8.90 -17.54 -8.66
CA PHE A 111 9.99 -16.70 -8.17
C PHE A 111 9.67 -15.26 -8.52
N VAL A 112 9.65 -14.38 -7.53
CA VAL A 112 9.28 -12.98 -7.69
C VAL A 112 10.41 -12.09 -7.24
N VAL A 113 10.74 -11.09 -8.05
CA VAL A 113 11.64 -9.99 -7.70
C VAL A 113 10.94 -8.67 -8.01
N ARG A 114 10.83 -7.79 -7.00
CA ARG A 114 10.41 -6.40 -7.18
C ARG A 114 11.60 -5.49 -6.90
N THR A 115 11.84 -4.60 -7.83
CA THR A 115 12.82 -3.53 -7.67
C THR A 115 12.14 -2.18 -7.71
N GLU A 116 12.67 -1.21 -7.01
CA GLU A 116 12.18 0.15 -7.01
C GLU A 116 13.35 1.14 -7.19
N TYR A 117 13.12 2.16 -8.02
CA TYR A 117 14.00 3.31 -8.18
C TYR A 117 13.24 4.58 -7.83
N GLY A 118 13.85 5.47 -7.09
CA GLY A 118 13.24 6.75 -6.75
C GLY A 118 14.08 7.59 -5.79
N ASN A 119 13.49 8.65 -5.26
CA ASN A 119 14.11 9.50 -4.24
C ASN A 119 14.28 8.74 -2.93
N GLY A 120 15.41 8.90 -2.26
CA GLY A 120 15.78 8.16 -1.07
C GLY A 120 14.75 8.14 0.06
N ASN A 121 13.92 9.15 0.20
CA ASN A 121 12.91 9.24 1.24
C ASN A 121 11.75 8.26 1.12
N SER A 122 11.56 7.63 -0.04
CA SER A 122 10.47 6.67 -0.29
C SER A 122 10.75 5.28 0.26
N TYR A 123 11.94 5.03 0.81
CA TYR A 123 12.45 3.68 1.06
C TYR A 123 12.56 3.30 2.53
N ALA A 124 12.05 4.15 3.43
CA ALA A 124 12.04 3.90 4.86
C ALA A 124 11.27 2.61 5.27
N TYR A 125 10.49 2.06 4.36
CA TYR A 125 9.64 0.87 4.59
C TYR A 125 10.28 -0.43 4.15
N SER A 126 11.54 -0.41 3.81
CA SER A 126 12.22 -1.61 3.37
C SER A 126 12.50 -2.53 4.54
N SER A 127 12.55 -3.80 4.23
CA SER A 127 12.94 -4.86 5.14
C SER A 127 14.40 -4.73 5.61
N PRO A 128 14.83 -5.60 6.50
CA PRO A 128 16.20 -5.67 6.99
C PRO A 128 17.25 -5.50 5.89
N GLY A 129 18.19 -4.61 6.11
CA GLY A 129 19.24 -4.30 5.16
C GLY A 129 18.91 -3.24 4.12
N SER A 130 17.75 -2.57 4.26
CA SER A 130 17.41 -1.45 3.39
C SER A 130 18.44 -0.33 3.49
N GLN A 131 18.60 0.36 2.38
CA GLN A 131 19.51 1.47 2.25
C GLN A 131 19.08 2.64 3.13
N LYS A 132 20.04 3.44 3.53
CA LYS A 132 19.76 4.72 4.19
C LYS A 132 18.90 5.58 3.30
N ALA A 133 17.92 6.24 3.88
CA ALA A 133 17.34 7.42 3.29
C ALA A 133 18.46 8.43 3.02
N ASN A 134 18.65 8.79 1.78
CA ASN A 134 19.56 9.84 1.37
C ASN A 134 18.88 10.68 0.29
N ASP A 135 19.39 11.87 0.05
CA ASP A 135 18.84 12.80 -0.94
C ASP A 135 19.09 12.39 -2.39
N THR A 136 19.73 11.24 -2.61
CA THR A 136 20.03 10.72 -3.93
C THR A 136 19.08 9.60 -4.31
N ALA A 137 18.70 9.57 -5.59
CA ALA A 137 17.90 8.48 -6.14
C ALA A 137 18.60 7.13 -5.98
N GLN A 138 17.88 6.12 -5.61
CA GLN A 138 18.39 4.78 -5.31
C GLN A 138 17.62 3.73 -6.11
N PHE A 139 18.31 2.62 -6.35
CA PHE A 139 17.73 1.40 -6.90
C PHE A 139 17.81 0.31 -5.84
N GLU A 140 16.65 -0.21 -5.43
CA GLU A 140 16.54 -1.17 -4.34
C GLU A 140 15.76 -2.42 -4.75
N VAL A 141 16.05 -3.55 -4.11
CA VAL A 141 15.22 -4.75 -4.17
C VAL A 141 14.24 -4.71 -3.00
N LYS A 142 12.95 -4.58 -3.33
CA LYS A 142 11.86 -4.48 -2.35
C LYS A 142 11.23 -5.83 -2.00
N GLU A 143 11.17 -6.74 -2.96
CA GLU A 143 10.70 -8.11 -2.74
C GLU A 143 11.62 -9.09 -3.48
N THR A 144 11.92 -10.20 -2.83
CA THR A 144 12.49 -11.37 -3.46
C THR A 144 12.06 -12.61 -2.69
N PHE A 145 11.18 -13.41 -3.27
CA PHE A 145 10.66 -14.60 -2.62
C PHE A 145 10.37 -15.72 -3.63
N VAL A 146 10.26 -16.92 -3.08
CA VAL A 146 9.78 -18.10 -3.82
C VAL A 146 8.48 -18.55 -3.18
N GLU A 147 7.51 -18.94 -3.99
CA GLU A 147 6.27 -19.60 -3.59
C GLU A 147 6.15 -20.94 -4.31
N ILE A 148 5.76 -22.00 -3.60
CA ILE A 148 5.61 -23.36 -4.14
C ILE A 148 4.24 -23.88 -3.72
N GLY A 149 3.46 -24.35 -4.70
CA GLY A 149 2.15 -24.97 -4.45
C GLY A 149 1.97 -26.30 -5.18
N GLY A 150 0.80 -26.91 -4.98
CA GLY A 150 0.50 -28.22 -5.56
C GLY A 150 1.29 -29.37 -4.96
N LEU A 151 1.85 -29.19 -3.75
CA LEU A 151 2.56 -30.25 -3.04
C LEU A 151 1.56 -31.31 -2.54
N SER A 152 1.65 -32.54 -3.01
CA SER A 152 0.66 -33.60 -2.78
C SER A 152 0.37 -33.91 -1.30
N TYR A 153 1.33 -33.65 -0.42
CA TYR A 153 1.20 -33.84 1.04
C TYR A 153 0.62 -32.64 1.79
N LEU A 154 0.50 -31.49 1.13
CA LEU A 154 -0.14 -30.27 1.71
C LEU A 154 -1.54 -30.02 1.13
N GLY A 155 -1.88 -30.64 -0.02
CA GLY A 155 -3.12 -30.42 -0.74
C GLY A 155 -2.96 -29.46 -1.93
N GLU A 156 -3.84 -29.61 -2.94
CA GLU A 156 -3.76 -28.89 -4.22
C GLU A 156 -3.90 -27.35 -4.05
N ASP A 157 -4.73 -26.91 -3.10
CA ASP A 157 -5.01 -25.50 -2.84
C ASP A 157 -4.01 -24.86 -1.85
N THR A 158 -2.92 -25.56 -1.54
CA THR A 158 -1.97 -25.07 -0.51
C THR A 158 -0.65 -24.69 -1.17
N SER A 159 -0.17 -23.48 -0.81
CA SER A 159 1.17 -23.01 -1.14
C SER A 159 1.95 -22.63 0.11
N ILE A 160 3.28 -22.70 -0.01
CA ILE A 160 4.24 -22.19 0.97
C ILE A 160 5.15 -21.20 0.29
N TRP A 161 5.50 -20.13 0.98
CA TRP A 161 6.43 -19.14 0.47
C TRP A 161 7.54 -18.82 1.47
N GLY A 162 8.67 -18.33 0.97
CA GLY A 162 9.77 -17.84 1.79
C GLY A 162 10.59 -16.79 1.05
N GLY A 163 11.02 -15.77 1.79
CA GLY A 163 11.81 -14.66 1.27
C GLY A 163 11.36 -13.30 1.80
N GLN A 164 11.79 -12.24 1.12
CA GLN A 164 11.39 -10.86 1.41
C GLN A 164 10.11 -10.52 0.65
N ARG A 165 9.08 -10.08 1.35
CA ARG A 165 7.76 -9.87 0.75
C ARG A 165 6.99 -8.73 1.41
N TYR A 166 6.16 -8.03 0.60
CA TYR A 166 5.06 -7.20 1.05
C TYR A 166 3.79 -8.06 1.13
N LEU A 167 3.47 -8.55 2.31
CA LEU A 167 2.32 -9.43 2.52
C LEU A 167 1.08 -8.63 2.87
N ASN A 168 -0.06 -8.94 2.22
CA ASN A 168 -1.40 -8.46 2.57
C ASN A 168 -1.54 -6.93 2.65
N ARG A 169 -1.02 -6.19 1.65
CA ARG A 169 -1.07 -4.72 1.63
C ARG A 169 -2.45 -4.19 1.29
N ALA A 170 -2.86 -3.13 2.00
CA ALA A 170 -4.00 -2.30 1.66
C ALA A 170 -3.70 -0.83 1.94
N ALA A 171 -4.20 0.05 1.09
CA ALA A 171 -4.00 1.50 1.19
C ALA A 171 -5.28 2.26 0.89
N GLY A 172 -5.41 3.46 1.45
CA GLY A 172 -6.45 4.41 1.11
C GLY A 172 -6.43 4.77 -0.38
N LEU A 173 -7.61 4.97 -0.95
CA LEU A 173 -7.79 5.22 -2.38
C LEU A 173 -7.24 6.58 -2.81
N LEU A 174 -7.47 7.61 -2.01
CA LEU A 174 -7.17 9.01 -2.33
C LEU A 174 -5.95 9.52 -1.58
N SER A 175 -5.81 9.17 -0.30
CA SER A 175 -4.64 9.49 0.50
C SER A 175 -3.43 8.67 0.11
N GLY A 176 -3.63 7.41 -0.26
CA GLY A 176 -2.57 6.43 -0.48
C GLY A 176 -1.95 5.90 0.82
N GLU A 177 -2.57 6.15 1.97
CA GLU A 177 -2.10 5.70 3.28
C GLU A 177 -2.15 4.17 3.40
N PHE A 178 -0.99 3.54 3.55
CA PHE A 178 -0.91 2.11 3.83
C PHE A 178 -1.34 1.83 5.26
N TRP A 179 -2.49 1.21 5.44
CA TRP A 179 -3.04 0.90 6.76
C TRP A 179 -2.90 -0.57 7.14
N LYS A 180 -2.71 -1.45 6.18
CA LYS A 180 -2.50 -2.88 6.39
C LYS A 180 -1.34 -3.37 5.54
N GLN A 181 -0.39 -4.07 6.14
CA GLN A 181 0.67 -4.83 5.46
C GLN A 181 1.52 -5.59 6.46
N SER A 182 2.35 -6.53 5.95
CA SER A 182 3.56 -7.01 6.62
C SER A 182 4.71 -6.91 5.64
N SER A 183 5.71 -6.10 5.99
CA SER A 183 6.88 -5.88 5.16
C SER A 183 8.11 -6.41 5.89
N GLY A 184 8.79 -7.37 5.26
CA GLY A 184 10.00 -7.96 5.84
C GLY A 184 10.40 -9.27 5.19
N VAL A 185 11.30 -9.98 5.85
CA VAL A 185 11.76 -11.30 5.45
C VAL A 185 11.03 -12.35 6.28
N GLY A 186 10.53 -13.40 5.63
CA GLY A 186 9.76 -14.40 6.34
C GLY A 186 9.40 -15.62 5.53
N ALA A 187 8.44 -16.35 6.05
CA ALA A 187 7.85 -17.50 5.40
C ALA A 187 6.39 -17.65 5.81
N GLY A 188 5.62 -18.31 4.98
CA GLY A 188 4.21 -18.55 5.28
C GLY A 188 3.61 -19.70 4.49
N ILE A 189 2.40 -20.03 4.88
CA ILE A 189 1.55 -21.01 4.24
C ILE A 189 0.20 -20.40 3.96
N GLN A 190 -0.35 -20.68 2.80
CA GLN A 190 -1.69 -20.28 2.41
C GLN A 190 -2.44 -21.46 1.84
N THR A 191 -3.73 -21.57 2.17
CA THR A 191 -4.59 -22.64 1.69
C THR A 191 -6.02 -22.14 1.49
N LYS A 192 -6.88 -22.99 0.93
CA LYS A 192 -8.33 -22.77 0.92
C LYS A 192 -8.97 -23.54 2.08
N LEU A 193 -9.65 -22.81 2.97
CA LEU A 193 -10.44 -23.39 4.06
C LEU A 193 -11.90 -23.04 3.84
N ALA A 194 -12.75 -24.05 3.65
CA ALA A 194 -14.17 -23.87 3.29
C ALA A 194 -14.38 -22.95 2.07
N GLY A 195 -13.47 -23.01 1.09
CA GLY A 195 -13.52 -22.18 -0.13
C GLY A 195 -12.87 -20.80 0.00
N ASN A 196 -12.55 -20.37 1.22
CA ASN A 196 -11.97 -19.06 1.51
C ASN A 196 -10.46 -19.15 1.70
N THR A 197 -9.75 -18.04 1.43
CA THR A 197 -8.30 -17.99 1.61
C THR A 197 -7.95 -17.91 3.10
N ALA A 198 -7.20 -18.88 3.59
CA ALA A 198 -6.65 -18.91 4.96
C ALA A 198 -5.13 -18.95 4.88
N GLY A 199 -4.44 -18.23 5.76
CA GLY A 199 -2.99 -18.27 5.78
C GLY A 199 -2.39 -17.93 7.14
N PHE A 200 -1.16 -18.38 7.30
CA PHE A 200 -0.30 -18.05 8.43
C PHE A 200 1.09 -17.68 7.91
N ALA A 201 1.68 -16.63 8.49
CA ALA A 201 3.02 -16.21 8.13
C ALA A 201 3.79 -15.75 9.38
N VAL A 202 5.11 -15.88 9.31
CA VAL A 202 6.05 -15.24 10.23
C VAL A 202 6.92 -14.31 9.42
N VAL A 203 6.91 -13.02 9.77
CA VAL A 203 7.64 -11.97 9.06
C VAL A 203 8.50 -11.21 10.06
N THR A 204 9.77 -10.98 9.71
CA THR A 204 10.71 -10.22 10.52
C THR A 204 11.09 -8.92 9.83
N ALA A 205 11.22 -7.84 10.60
CA ALA A 205 11.74 -6.57 10.14
C ALA A 205 12.73 -6.03 11.17
N ASP A 206 13.81 -5.40 10.71
CA ASP A 206 14.64 -4.62 11.62
C ASP A 206 13.88 -3.34 11.98
N THR A 207 14.01 -2.87 13.20
CA THR A 207 13.62 -1.51 13.55
C THR A 207 14.44 -0.54 12.72
N ASP A 208 13.89 0.64 12.46
CA ASP A 208 14.56 1.73 11.75
C ASP A 208 15.75 2.32 12.55
N GLY A 209 16.23 1.55 13.52
CA GLY A 209 17.41 1.82 14.30
C GLY A 209 18.61 1.94 13.39
N ASP A 210 19.00 3.14 13.24
CA ASP A 210 20.22 3.72 12.77
C ASP A 210 21.23 2.70 12.16
N ILE A 211 21.02 2.34 10.89
CA ILE A 211 22.03 1.65 10.06
C ILE A 211 23.37 2.42 10.10
N ASN A 212 23.35 3.67 10.60
CA ASN A 212 24.50 4.57 10.75
C ASN A 212 25.45 4.17 11.87
N ASN A 213 25.01 3.37 12.84
CA ASN A 213 25.87 3.00 13.95
C ASN A 213 26.90 1.90 13.63
N GLY A 214 26.98 1.47 12.37
CA GLY A 214 27.99 0.54 11.90
C GLY A 214 27.83 -0.91 12.36
N PRO A 215 28.60 -1.84 11.80
CA PRO A 215 28.62 -3.23 12.26
C PRO A 215 29.19 -3.28 13.68
N GLY A 216 28.34 -3.59 14.67
CA GLY A 216 28.71 -3.67 16.07
C GLY A 216 28.02 -2.69 16.98
N ALA A 217 27.09 -1.88 16.50
CA ALA A 217 26.11 -1.26 17.37
C ALA A 217 25.22 -2.39 17.92
N ASP A 218 25.41 -2.70 19.18
CA ASP A 218 24.55 -3.57 19.96
C ASP A 218 23.16 -2.95 19.98
N GLY A 219 22.22 -3.43 19.16
CA GLY A 219 20.87 -2.88 19.17
C GLY A 219 20.11 -2.93 17.86
N ARG A 220 20.39 -3.84 16.94
CA ARG A 220 19.40 -4.21 15.93
C ARG A 220 18.28 -4.98 16.62
N GLU A 221 17.26 -4.24 16.94
CA GLU A 221 16.05 -4.80 17.52
C GLU A 221 15.25 -5.42 16.38
N THR A 222 15.24 -6.74 16.30
CA THR A 222 14.44 -7.45 15.30
C THR A 222 13.01 -7.52 15.78
N LEU A 223 12.12 -7.00 14.98
CA LEU A 223 10.68 -7.15 15.15
C LEU A 223 10.21 -8.41 14.44
N ILE A 224 9.25 -9.10 15.03
CA ILE A 224 8.65 -10.33 14.50
C ILE A 224 7.13 -10.16 14.52
N SER A 225 6.47 -10.50 13.39
CA SER A 225 5.02 -10.59 13.31
C SER A 225 4.58 -12.00 12.96
N TYR A 226 3.64 -12.52 13.70
CA TYR A 226 2.92 -13.76 13.44
C TYR A 226 1.55 -13.38 12.90
N ASP A 227 1.37 -13.55 11.60
CA ASP A 227 0.17 -13.14 10.88
C ASP A 227 -0.78 -14.31 10.67
N LEU A 228 -2.02 -14.15 11.06
CA LEU A 228 -3.10 -15.08 10.73
C LEU A 228 -4.17 -14.32 9.96
N TYR A 229 -4.61 -14.86 8.81
CA TYR A 229 -5.61 -14.22 8.00
C TYR A 229 -6.62 -15.21 7.41
N TYR A 230 -7.85 -14.71 7.20
CA TYR A 230 -8.94 -15.47 6.61
C TYR A 230 -9.82 -14.55 5.76
N TYR A 231 -9.82 -14.72 4.44
CA TYR A 231 -10.37 -13.78 3.48
C TYR A 231 -11.46 -14.37 2.61
N GLY A 232 -12.44 -13.52 2.24
CA GLY A 232 -13.46 -13.85 1.26
C GLY A 232 -14.69 -14.52 1.84
N VAL A 233 -15.00 -14.34 3.13
CA VAL A 233 -16.18 -14.93 3.77
C VAL A 233 -17.41 -14.23 3.24
N ASP A 234 -18.21 -14.94 2.43
CA ASP A 234 -19.46 -14.42 1.86
C ASP A 234 -20.50 -14.16 2.95
N VAL A 235 -21.00 -12.93 3.00
CA VAL A 235 -22.08 -12.51 3.90
C VAL A 235 -23.38 -12.12 3.15
N GLY A 236 -23.46 -12.48 1.86
CA GLY A 236 -24.63 -12.31 1.01
C GLY A 236 -24.72 -10.94 0.31
N PHE A 237 -24.22 -9.88 0.93
CA PHE A 237 -24.15 -8.53 0.33
C PHE A 237 -22.70 -8.04 0.13
N GLY A 238 -21.74 -8.89 0.41
CA GLY A 238 -20.31 -8.61 0.29
C GLY A 238 -19.48 -9.74 0.88
N SER A 239 -18.19 -9.48 1.10
CA SER A 239 -17.29 -10.43 1.76
C SER A 239 -16.58 -9.80 2.95
N LEU A 240 -16.31 -10.61 3.96
CA LEU A 240 -15.51 -10.23 5.12
C LEU A 240 -14.11 -10.85 5.01
N ASP A 241 -13.12 -10.04 5.35
CA ASP A 241 -11.74 -10.43 5.56
C ASP A 241 -11.36 -10.19 7.02
N PHE A 242 -10.62 -11.11 7.58
CA PHE A 242 -10.14 -11.08 8.96
C PHE A 242 -8.62 -11.15 8.97
N ASP A 243 -8.00 -10.24 9.71
CA ASP A 243 -6.56 -10.21 9.98
C ASP A 243 -6.32 -10.23 11.49
N PHE A 244 -5.35 -11.01 11.91
CA PHE A 244 -4.82 -11.00 13.28
C PHE A 244 -3.31 -11.04 13.22
N LYS A 245 -2.65 -10.22 14.04
CA LYS A 245 -1.20 -10.19 14.18
C LYS A 245 -0.83 -10.23 15.67
N TYR A 246 0.11 -11.09 15.99
CA TYR A 246 0.87 -10.98 17.23
C TYR A 246 2.27 -10.50 16.86
N MET A 247 2.74 -9.46 17.49
CA MET A 247 4.04 -8.85 17.21
C MET A 247 4.89 -8.89 18.47
N GLU A 248 6.19 -9.15 18.31
CA GLU A 248 7.14 -9.13 19.41
C GLU A 248 8.45 -8.48 18.96
N GLN A 249 9.17 -7.94 19.93
CA GLN A 249 10.50 -7.40 19.76
C GLN A 249 11.52 -8.35 20.37
N ALA A 250 12.52 -8.75 19.57
CA ALA A 250 13.49 -9.75 20.01
C ALA A 250 14.46 -9.21 21.08
N ASN A 251 14.67 -7.90 21.12
CA ASN A 251 15.45 -7.22 22.16
C ASN A 251 14.51 -6.69 23.25
N LYS A 252 14.66 -7.19 24.46
CA LYS A 252 13.80 -6.86 25.61
C LYS A 252 14.17 -5.57 26.35
N ASP A 253 15.04 -4.75 25.78
CA ASP A 253 15.41 -3.45 26.35
C ASP A 253 14.48 -2.30 25.88
N SER A 254 13.41 -2.62 25.13
CA SER A 254 12.41 -1.67 24.68
C SER A 254 11.30 -1.46 25.72
N ASN A 255 10.55 -0.36 25.55
CA ASN A 255 9.41 -0.03 26.40
C ASN A 255 8.18 -0.95 26.14
N ALA A 256 8.17 -1.70 25.03
CA ALA A 256 7.17 -2.72 24.73
C ALA A 256 7.83 -3.99 24.21
N ASP A 257 7.60 -5.11 24.90
CA ASP A 257 8.12 -6.40 24.50
C ASP A 257 7.28 -7.07 23.40
N ASP A 258 5.96 -6.88 23.44
CA ASP A 258 5.01 -7.49 22.51
C ASP A 258 3.77 -6.61 22.26
N GLY A 259 2.91 -7.11 21.40
CA GLY A 259 1.64 -6.49 21.11
C GLY A 259 0.79 -7.35 20.18
N PHE A 260 -0.45 -6.98 20.01
CA PHE A 260 -1.33 -7.64 19.05
C PHE A 260 -2.21 -6.65 18.33
N GLY A 261 -2.61 -7.03 17.14
CA GLY A 261 -3.55 -6.29 16.34
C GLY A 261 -4.53 -7.17 15.61
N ALA A 262 -5.69 -6.62 15.33
CA ALA A 262 -6.72 -7.30 14.56
C ALA A 262 -7.44 -6.33 13.64
N ALA A 263 -7.92 -6.82 12.49
CA ALA A 263 -8.77 -6.06 11.62
C ALA A 263 -9.89 -6.91 11.02
N ILE A 264 -11.02 -6.26 10.78
CA ILE A 264 -12.13 -6.79 10.00
C ILE A 264 -12.36 -5.84 8.85
N THR A 265 -12.38 -6.38 7.63
CA THR A 265 -12.63 -5.62 6.40
C THR A 265 -13.88 -6.15 5.72
N LEU A 266 -14.82 -5.27 5.41
CA LEU A 266 -15.98 -5.56 4.59
C LEU A 266 -15.78 -5.00 3.18
N ASN A 267 -15.77 -5.88 2.20
CA ASN A 267 -15.76 -5.54 0.78
C ASN A 267 -17.18 -5.68 0.24
N THR A 268 -17.73 -4.60 -0.33
CA THR A 268 -19.11 -4.59 -0.82
C THR A 268 -19.31 -3.64 -2.01
N SER A 269 -20.51 -3.59 -2.58
CA SER A 269 -20.91 -2.54 -3.50
C SER A 269 -20.83 -1.16 -2.81
N TYR A 270 -20.85 -0.07 -3.56
CA TYR A 270 -20.76 1.27 -2.97
C TYR A 270 -22.02 1.59 -2.16
N TYR A 271 -22.06 1.11 -0.91
CA TYR A 271 -23.21 1.25 0.02
C TYR A 271 -24.57 0.85 -0.60
N GLY A 272 -24.57 -0.23 -1.41
CA GLY A 272 -25.76 -0.71 -2.12
C GLY A 272 -26.00 -0.08 -3.50
N LEU A 273 -25.17 0.89 -3.91
CA LEU A 273 -25.17 1.51 -5.23
C LEU A 273 -24.16 0.82 -6.16
N ASP A 274 -24.12 1.23 -7.43
CA ASP A 274 -23.15 0.74 -8.40
C ASP A 274 -21.74 1.27 -8.08
N GLY A 275 -20.77 0.37 -8.00
CA GLY A 275 -19.42 0.65 -7.59
C GLY A 275 -18.93 -0.33 -6.54
N TRP A 276 -17.94 0.06 -5.76
CA TRP A 276 -17.38 -0.78 -4.70
C TRP A 276 -16.89 0.06 -3.52
N THR A 277 -16.91 -0.53 -2.32
CA THR A 277 -16.25 0.02 -1.13
C THR A 277 -15.50 -1.06 -0.37
N GLN A 278 -14.43 -0.64 0.27
CA GLN A 278 -13.73 -1.37 1.32
C GLN A 278 -13.88 -0.60 2.62
N ASN A 279 -14.39 -1.27 3.65
CA ASN A 279 -14.66 -0.69 4.96
C ASN A 279 -13.93 -1.52 5.99
N ALA A 280 -13.05 -0.91 6.78
CA ALA A 280 -12.27 -1.64 7.76
C ALA A 280 -12.31 -0.98 9.13
N ILE A 281 -12.28 -1.82 10.14
CA ILE A 281 -11.96 -1.47 11.52
C ILE A 281 -10.76 -2.29 11.94
N ALA A 282 -9.79 -1.62 12.56
CA ALA A 282 -8.63 -2.29 13.13
C ALA A 282 -8.32 -1.76 14.54
N TYR A 283 -7.74 -2.62 15.34
CA TYR A 283 -7.31 -2.36 16.72
C TYR A 283 -5.87 -2.81 16.88
N GLY A 284 -5.08 -2.04 17.60
CA GLY A 284 -3.69 -2.38 17.90
C GLY A 284 -3.30 -2.02 19.32
N LYS A 285 -2.43 -2.85 19.91
CA LYS A 285 -1.87 -2.66 21.25
C LYS A 285 -0.38 -2.95 21.26
N GLY A 286 0.39 -2.22 22.10
CA GLY A 286 1.81 -2.40 22.30
C GLY A 286 2.59 -2.23 20.98
N VAL A 287 3.46 -3.15 20.62
CA VAL A 287 4.23 -3.12 19.36
C VAL A 287 3.35 -3.01 18.13
N ALA A 288 2.08 -3.45 18.19
CA ALA A 288 1.11 -3.37 17.11
C ALA A 288 0.29 -2.05 17.08
N GLN A 289 0.70 -1.02 17.79
CA GLN A 289 -0.05 0.25 17.91
C GLN A 289 -0.35 0.91 16.55
N ASN A 290 0.49 0.69 15.53
CA ASN A 290 0.33 1.30 14.23
C ASN A 290 -0.79 0.61 13.43
N ARG A 291 -2.03 1.08 13.59
CA ARG A 291 -3.22 0.55 12.90
C ARG A 291 -3.48 -0.95 13.13
N GLY A 292 -2.88 -1.55 14.16
CA GLY A 292 -3.04 -2.95 14.53
C GLY A 292 -2.46 -3.97 13.55
N VAL A 293 -2.60 -3.73 12.26
CA VAL A 293 -2.26 -4.69 11.19
C VAL A 293 -1.24 -4.16 10.18
N ASN A 294 -0.53 -3.08 10.53
CA ASN A 294 0.53 -2.51 9.72
C ASN A 294 1.90 -2.80 10.35
N PHE A 295 2.58 -3.82 9.85
CA PHE A 295 3.87 -4.29 10.35
C PHE A 295 5.02 -3.97 9.40
N GLY A 296 6.12 -3.48 9.95
CA GLY A 296 7.38 -3.20 9.25
C GLY A 296 8.40 -2.59 10.20
N SER A 297 9.48 -2.03 9.67
CA SER A 297 10.54 -1.38 10.45
C SER A 297 10.06 -0.21 11.33
N TRP A 298 8.89 0.34 11.01
CA TRP A 298 8.21 1.41 11.76
C TRP A 298 7.35 0.90 12.93
N SER A 299 7.22 -0.42 13.09
CA SER A 299 6.51 -1.01 14.23
C SER A 299 7.32 -0.83 15.50
N GLY A 300 6.65 -0.73 16.59
CA GLY A 300 7.26 -0.49 17.90
C GLY A 300 6.27 0.24 18.79
N GLY A 301 6.62 0.49 20.02
CA GLY A 301 5.73 1.24 20.88
C GLY A 301 6.06 1.12 22.35
N ASP A 302 5.07 1.47 23.15
CA ASP A 302 5.01 1.36 24.58
C ASP A 302 3.95 0.29 24.94
N ASP A 303 4.08 -0.35 26.11
CA ASP A 303 3.11 -1.34 26.61
C ASP A 303 1.71 -0.73 26.79
N ASN A 304 1.64 0.59 27.04
CA ASN A 304 0.39 1.33 27.16
C ASN A 304 -0.19 1.76 25.80
N ALA A 305 0.59 1.67 24.72
CA ALA A 305 0.12 2.08 23.41
C ALA A 305 -1.08 1.26 22.98
N GLU A 306 -2.18 1.94 22.65
CA GLU A 306 -3.44 1.32 22.25
C GLU A 306 -4.16 2.20 21.24
N SER A 307 -4.54 1.63 20.10
CA SER A 307 -5.12 2.40 19.00
C SER A 307 -6.34 1.76 18.37
N ILE A 308 -7.18 2.62 17.79
CA ILE A 308 -8.24 2.22 16.87
C ILE A 308 -8.04 2.90 15.51
N PHE A 309 -8.26 2.16 14.44
CA PHE A 309 -8.24 2.64 13.08
C PHE A 309 -9.53 2.26 12.37
N LEU A 310 -10.14 3.23 11.70
CA LEU A 310 -11.33 3.06 10.88
C LEU A 310 -11.06 3.63 9.50
N THR A 311 -11.43 2.92 8.44
CA THR A 311 -11.37 3.45 7.08
C THR A 311 -12.52 2.95 6.25
N SER A 312 -12.95 3.80 5.34
CA SER A 312 -13.93 3.48 4.31
C SER A 312 -13.54 4.21 3.04
N TYR A 313 -13.29 3.48 1.96
CA TYR A 313 -12.96 4.07 0.67
C TYR A 313 -13.53 3.25 -0.48
N GLY A 314 -13.73 3.90 -1.62
CA GLY A 314 -14.24 3.23 -2.80
C GLY A 314 -14.57 4.17 -3.94
N VAL A 315 -15.14 3.59 -5.00
CA VAL A 315 -15.57 4.32 -6.19
C VAL A 315 -17.04 4.05 -6.45
N LEU A 316 -17.81 5.13 -6.57
CA LEU A 316 -19.19 5.14 -7.01
C LEU A 316 -19.24 5.37 -8.52
N ASN A 317 -19.98 4.54 -9.26
CA ASN A 317 -20.36 4.78 -10.64
C ASN A 317 -21.72 5.53 -10.66
N ILE A 318 -21.68 6.84 -10.81
CA ILE A 318 -22.90 7.69 -10.79
C ILE A 318 -23.66 7.56 -12.12
N SER A 319 -22.92 7.52 -13.24
CA SER A 319 -23.44 7.33 -14.60
C SER A 319 -22.31 6.89 -15.52
N GLU A 320 -22.60 6.70 -16.82
CA GLU A 320 -21.58 6.36 -17.83
C GLU A 320 -20.41 7.35 -17.87
N ASN A 321 -20.66 8.64 -17.57
CA ASN A 321 -19.66 9.69 -17.65
C ASN A 321 -19.20 10.20 -16.29
N TRP A 322 -19.88 9.84 -15.19
CA TRP A 322 -19.55 10.33 -13.86
C TRP A 322 -19.19 9.20 -12.92
N GLN A 323 -18.03 9.32 -12.32
CA GLN A 323 -17.55 8.46 -11.25
C GLN A 323 -17.11 9.33 -10.06
N MET A 324 -17.09 8.80 -8.86
CA MET A 324 -16.63 9.50 -7.66
C MET A 324 -15.82 8.56 -6.78
N GLY A 325 -14.56 8.86 -6.59
CA GLY A 325 -13.77 8.29 -5.51
C GLY A 325 -14.09 8.97 -4.19
N SER A 326 -14.15 8.20 -3.12
CA SER A 326 -14.31 8.73 -1.76
C SER A 326 -13.43 7.98 -0.78
N GLU A 327 -13.03 8.67 0.28
CA GLU A 327 -12.26 8.10 1.37
C GLU A 327 -12.56 8.82 2.67
N MET A 328 -12.68 8.06 3.74
CA MET A 328 -12.73 8.55 5.11
C MET A 328 -11.84 7.65 5.95
N THR A 329 -10.97 8.24 6.75
CA THR A 329 -10.09 7.52 7.67
C THR A 329 -10.09 8.21 9.03
N TYR A 330 -10.12 7.43 10.09
CA TYR A 330 -9.97 7.88 11.47
C TYR A 330 -8.95 6.99 12.16
N PHE A 331 -7.96 7.60 12.81
CA PHE A 331 -6.92 6.91 13.57
C PHE A 331 -6.73 7.62 14.91
N ALA A 332 -6.86 6.90 16.00
CA ALA A 332 -6.81 7.50 17.32
C ALA A 332 -6.15 6.59 18.36
N ALA A 333 -5.52 7.23 19.33
CA ALA A 333 -5.18 6.62 20.60
C ALA A 333 -6.45 6.24 21.36
N LEU A 334 -6.43 5.09 22.03
CA LEU A 334 -7.39 4.70 23.07
C LEU A 334 -6.82 4.90 24.46
N ASP A 335 -5.49 4.87 24.58
CA ASP A 335 -4.70 5.23 25.74
C ASP A 335 -3.56 6.13 25.25
N GLU A 336 -2.46 5.56 24.76
CA GLU A 336 -1.33 6.26 24.18
C GLU A 336 -1.11 5.79 22.74
N LEU A 337 -0.59 6.65 21.87
CA LEU A 337 -0.21 6.33 20.51
C LEU A 337 1.03 7.11 20.09
N PHE A 338 2.11 6.40 19.73
CA PHE A 338 3.41 6.98 19.41
C PHE A 338 3.94 7.94 20.51
N THR A 339 3.79 7.53 21.76
CA THR A 339 4.18 8.31 22.97
C THR A 339 3.37 9.59 23.18
N ALA A 340 2.24 9.75 22.53
CA ALA A 340 1.34 10.89 22.70
C ALA A 340 -0.02 10.44 23.24
N ASP A 341 -0.43 11.06 24.36
CA ASP A 341 -1.79 10.95 24.84
C ASP A 341 -2.74 11.67 23.86
N ASP A 342 -3.97 11.24 23.81
CA ASP A 342 -5.06 11.91 23.06
C ASP A 342 -4.83 12.12 21.56
N LEU A 343 -3.87 11.41 20.93
CA LEU A 343 -3.66 11.51 19.50
C LEU A 343 -4.91 11.07 18.72
N LYS A 344 -5.40 11.96 17.86
CA LYS A 344 -6.49 11.68 16.94
C LYS A 344 -6.20 12.28 15.58
N ARG A 345 -6.52 11.57 14.53
CA ARG A 345 -6.44 12.05 13.17
C ARG A 345 -7.66 11.57 12.37
N PHE A 346 -8.22 12.47 11.61
CA PHE A 346 -9.35 12.22 10.73
C PHE A 346 -9.07 12.83 9.36
N ILE A 347 -9.35 12.10 8.30
CA ILE A 347 -9.33 12.61 6.93
C ILE A 347 -10.60 12.22 6.19
N VAL A 348 -11.16 13.18 5.45
CA VAL A 348 -12.22 12.91 4.46
C VAL A 348 -11.77 13.47 3.12
N ALA A 349 -11.94 12.69 2.08
CA ALA A 349 -11.60 13.08 0.72
C ALA A 349 -12.64 12.59 -0.29
N VAL A 350 -12.88 13.41 -1.31
CA VAL A 350 -13.74 13.06 -2.44
C VAL A 350 -13.07 13.48 -3.75
N ARG A 351 -13.28 12.67 -4.79
CA ARG A 351 -12.79 12.95 -6.16
C ARG A 351 -13.87 12.62 -7.18
N PRO A 352 -14.85 13.53 -7.44
CA PRO A 352 -15.67 13.44 -8.62
C PRO A 352 -14.82 13.49 -9.88
N SER A 353 -15.13 12.65 -10.85
CA SER A 353 -14.44 12.48 -12.11
C SER A 353 -15.44 12.44 -13.25
N TYR A 354 -15.26 13.29 -14.25
CA TYR A 354 -16.11 13.38 -15.41
C TYR A 354 -15.36 12.97 -16.68
N LYS A 355 -15.86 11.95 -17.37
CA LYS A 355 -15.36 11.52 -18.68
C LYS A 355 -15.85 12.48 -19.76
N VAL A 356 -14.96 13.29 -20.29
CA VAL A 356 -15.25 14.19 -21.41
C VAL A 356 -15.37 13.39 -22.71
N ASN A 357 -14.49 12.41 -22.89
CA ASN A 357 -14.47 11.45 -23.97
C ASN A 357 -13.64 10.20 -23.54
N GLU A 358 -13.36 9.28 -24.45
CA GLU A 358 -12.63 8.04 -24.19
C GLU A 358 -11.21 8.26 -23.64
N ASN A 359 -10.60 9.44 -23.90
CA ASN A 359 -9.19 9.70 -23.61
C ASN A 359 -8.95 10.89 -22.68
N LEU A 360 -10.02 11.54 -22.21
CA LEU A 360 -9.93 12.70 -21.33
C LEU A 360 -10.98 12.62 -20.24
N ARG A 361 -10.54 12.73 -18.98
CA ARG A 361 -11.41 13.00 -17.84
C ARG A 361 -10.94 14.22 -17.07
N ILE A 362 -11.89 14.93 -16.49
CA ILE A 362 -11.66 16.04 -15.57
C ILE A 362 -11.92 15.53 -14.16
N GLU A 363 -10.98 15.78 -13.26
CA GLU A 363 -11.08 15.39 -11.86
C GLU A 363 -11.05 16.64 -10.98
N MET A 364 -11.87 16.67 -9.95
CA MET A 364 -11.76 17.62 -8.86
C MET A 364 -11.55 16.84 -7.57
N THR A 365 -10.48 17.11 -6.82
CA THR A 365 -10.24 16.47 -5.53
C THR A 365 -10.43 17.49 -4.42
N GLY A 366 -11.19 17.14 -3.39
CA GLY A 366 -11.26 17.90 -2.15
C GLY A 366 -10.93 17.01 -0.99
N SER A 367 -10.15 17.52 -0.04
CA SER A 367 -9.90 16.82 1.22
C SER A 367 -9.86 17.79 2.40
N TYR A 368 -10.28 17.27 3.54
CA TYR A 368 -10.16 17.89 4.85
C TYR A 368 -9.56 16.88 5.80
N ALA A 369 -8.54 17.29 6.54
CA ALA A 369 -7.98 16.54 7.64
C ALA A 369 -7.98 17.38 8.91
N HIS A 370 -8.22 16.71 10.02
CA HIS A 370 -8.09 17.28 11.37
C HIS A 370 -7.20 16.36 12.20
N GLU A 371 -6.32 16.95 12.99
CA GLU A 371 -5.38 16.25 13.83
C GLU A 371 -5.30 16.93 15.20
N GLU A 372 -5.41 16.14 16.23
CA GLU A 372 -5.16 16.54 17.63
C GLU A 372 -4.07 15.62 18.19
N GLY A 373 -3.22 16.14 19.05
CA GLY A 373 -2.21 15.35 19.77
C GLY A 373 -1.58 16.13 20.91
N ALA A 374 -1.20 15.42 21.97
CA ALA A 374 -0.50 16.00 23.09
C ALA A 374 0.98 16.24 22.78
N ASP A 375 1.65 16.86 23.76
CA ASP A 375 3.06 17.26 23.75
C ASP A 375 4.01 16.22 23.13
N GLY A 376 4.84 16.66 22.23
CA GLY A 376 5.92 15.88 21.64
C GLY A 376 5.57 15.13 20.36
N TYR A 377 4.31 15.09 19.97
CA TYR A 377 3.91 14.45 18.70
C TYR A 377 4.41 15.26 17.49
N TRP A 378 4.93 14.59 16.48
CA TRP A 378 5.49 15.20 15.25
C TRP A 378 6.67 16.14 15.49
N GLY A 379 7.44 15.95 16.57
CA GLY A 379 8.57 16.82 16.88
C GLY A 379 8.18 18.20 17.37
N ARG A 380 6.92 18.43 17.70
CA ARG A 380 6.44 19.61 18.41
C ARG A 380 6.58 19.36 19.90
N THR A 381 7.68 19.85 20.49
CA THR A 381 7.91 19.75 21.93
C THR A 381 7.26 20.91 22.65
N GLY A 382 6.44 20.62 23.65
CA GLY A 382 5.89 21.60 24.60
C GLY A 382 4.56 22.23 24.21
N ASP A 383 3.92 21.77 23.11
CA ASP A 383 2.62 22.28 22.68
C ASP A 383 1.69 21.14 22.26
N ASP A 384 0.43 21.25 22.61
CA ASP A 384 -0.62 20.42 22.04
C ASP A 384 -0.76 20.76 20.54
N VAL A 385 -0.98 19.75 19.72
CA VAL A 385 -1.21 19.91 18.30
C VAL A 385 -2.70 19.88 18.06
N GLU A 386 -3.24 20.96 17.49
CA GLU A 386 -4.57 20.98 16.87
C GLU A 386 -4.39 21.59 15.48
N SER A 387 -4.78 20.87 14.43
CA SER A 387 -4.51 21.30 13.07
C SER A 387 -5.62 20.91 12.13
N ASP A 388 -6.11 21.90 11.39
CA ASP A 388 -7.05 21.73 10.26
C ASP A 388 -6.31 21.93 8.93
N ILE A 389 -6.42 20.93 8.04
CA ILE A 389 -5.75 20.93 6.75
C ILE A 389 -6.78 20.77 5.65
N PHE A 390 -6.74 21.66 4.66
CA PHE A 390 -7.63 21.64 3.50
C PHE A 390 -6.85 21.52 2.20
N ASN A 391 -7.43 20.81 1.24
CA ASN A 391 -6.95 20.78 -0.12
C ASN A 391 -8.10 20.79 -1.11
N VAL A 392 -7.93 21.56 -2.19
CA VAL A 392 -8.78 21.52 -3.38
C VAL A 392 -7.90 21.46 -4.62
N GLU A 393 -8.14 20.51 -5.50
CA GLU A 393 -7.38 20.28 -6.72
C GLU A 393 -8.31 20.14 -7.93
N LEU A 394 -7.94 20.76 -9.05
CA LEU A 394 -8.53 20.54 -10.36
C LEU A 394 -7.47 19.94 -11.29
N ALA A 395 -7.82 18.85 -11.96
CA ALA A 395 -6.91 18.15 -12.87
C ALA A 395 -7.61 17.70 -14.16
N ALA A 396 -6.83 17.59 -15.22
CA ALA A 396 -7.26 17.00 -16.48
C ALA A 396 -6.36 15.79 -16.78
N ALA A 397 -6.92 14.58 -16.77
CA ALA A 397 -6.17 13.36 -17.03
C ALA A 397 -6.32 12.93 -18.50
N PHE A 398 -5.26 13.06 -19.25
CA PHE A 398 -5.12 12.49 -20.60
C PHE A 398 -4.68 11.03 -20.46
N THR A 399 -5.42 10.11 -21.04
CA THR A 399 -5.25 8.67 -20.81
C THR A 399 -5.70 7.85 -22.03
N VAL A 400 -5.37 6.57 -22.07
CA VAL A 400 -5.88 5.65 -23.11
C VAL A 400 -7.31 5.17 -22.83
N ASN A 401 -7.73 5.25 -21.56
CA ASN A 401 -9.09 4.95 -21.11
C ASN A 401 -9.47 5.92 -20.00
N ALA A 402 -10.52 6.71 -20.19
CA ALA A 402 -10.96 7.73 -19.25
C ALA A 402 -11.73 7.19 -18.02
N ASP A 403 -11.80 5.89 -17.80
CA ASP A 403 -12.32 5.33 -16.55
C ASP A 403 -11.47 5.78 -15.35
N TYR A 404 -12.04 5.75 -14.15
CA TYR A 404 -11.42 6.25 -12.93
C TYR A 404 -9.98 5.77 -12.74
N PHE A 405 -9.70 4.51 -13.04
CA PHE A 405 -8.39 3.88 -12.95
C PHE A 405 -7.64 3.79 -14.29
N GLY A 406 -8.13 4.43 -15.34
CA GLY A 406 -7.48 4.37 -16.66
C GLY A 406 -6.03 4.87 -16.62
N ARG A 407 -5.11 4.05 -17.12
CA ARG A 407 -3.66 4.30 -17.22
C ARG A 407 -3.16 3.73 -18.55
N PRO A 408 -2.02 4.25 -19.10
CA PRO A 408 -1.21 5.36 -18.61
C PRO A 408 -1.96 6.69 -18.60
N GLN A 409 -1.52 7.63 -17.76
CA GLN A 409 -2.07 8.97 -17.75
C GLN A 409 -0.98 10.06 -17.70
N ILE A 410 -1.28 11.21 -18.30
CA ILE A 410 -0.58 12.48 -18.11
C ILE A 410 -1.61 13.45 -17.54
N LYS A 411 -1.35 13.99 -16.36
CA LYS A 411 -2.33 14.75 -15.59
C LYS A 411 -1.77 16.11 -15.14
N PRO A 412 -1.90 17.18 -15.95
CA PRO A 412 -1.74 18.54 -15.46
C PRO A 412 -2.79 18.85 -14.39
N TYR A 413 -2.38 19.57 -13.35
CA TYR A 413 -3.24 19.95 -12.24
C TYR A 413 -2.87 21.29 -11.63
N ILE A 414 -3.82 21.89 -10.94
CA ILE A 414 -3.65 23.00 -10.02
C ILE A 414 -4.28 22.60 -8.69
N SER A 415 -3.55 22.79 -7.60
CA SER A 415 -3.96 22.43 -6.26
C SER A 415 -3.73 23.61 -5.32
N TYR A 416 -4.72 23.91 -4.48
CA TYR A 416 -4.60 24.80 -3.35
C TYR A 416 -4.62 23.99 -2.08
N ILE A 417 -3.61 24.15 -1.22
CA ILE A 417 -3.46 23.47 0.04
C ILE A 417 -3.28 24.50 1.16
N SER A 418 -3.91 24.30 2.31
CA SER A 418 -3.78 25.20 3.44
C SER A 418 -3.87 24.46 4.78
N ALA A 419 -3.23 25.03 5.79
CA ALA A 419 -3.37 24.66 7.19
C ALA A 419 -3.82 25.87 8.01
N ASP A 420 -4.37 25.68 9.18
CA ASP A 420 -4.87 26.74 10.05
C ASP A 420 -3.75 27.50 10.78
N ASP A 421 -2.55 26.91 10.92
CA ASP A 421 -1.37 27.52 11.52
C ASP A 421 -0.09 27.27 10.70
N GLU A 422 0.95 28.10 10.93
CA GLU A 422 2.22 28.01 10.17
C GLU A 422 3.03 26.75 10.51
N ALA A 423 2.91 26.22 11.73
CA ALA A 423 3.65 25.03 12.11
C ALA A 423 3.04 23.78 11.44
N SER A 424 1.72 23.68 11.38
CA SER A 424 1.01 22.65 10.63
C SER A 424 1.26 22.76 9.11
N ALA A 425 1.29 24.00 8.59
CA ALA A 425 1.63 24.29 7.21
C ALA A 425 3.05 23.78 6.86
N SER A 426 4.02 24.06 7.72
CA SER A 426 5.40 23.58 7.55
C SER A 426 5.50 22.06 7.51
N GLN A 427 4.73 21.36 8.34
CA GLN A 427 4.72 19.88 8.36
C GLN A 427 4.17 19.25 7.07
N ILE A 428 3.27 19.93 6.39
CA ILE A 428 2.72 19.48 5.09
C ILE A 428 3.49 20.01 3.89
N GLY A 429 4.62 20.67 4.11
CA GLY A 429 5.55 21.11 3.07
C GLY A 429 5.39 22.55 2.61
N ILE A 430 4.48 23.34 3.20
CA ILE A 430 4.34 24.78 2.95
C ILE A 430 5.48 25.51 3.66
N LYS A 431 6.26 26.27 2.91
CA LYS A 431 7.46 26.93 3.45
C LYS A 431 7.18 28.28 4.08
N ASP A 432 6.29 29.04 3.46
CA ASP A 432 5.99 30.40 3.87
C ASP A 432 4.48 30.59 4.02
N GLY A 433 4.06 31.00 5.23
CA GLY A 433 2.63 31.22 5.51
C GLY A 433 1.85 29.94 5.83
N LYS A 434 0.58 29.96 5.53
CA LYS A 434 -0.39 28.91 5.89
C LYS A 434 -1.01 28.19 4.69
N ASP A 435 -0.76 28.66 3.50
CA ASP A 435 -1.34 28.13 2.27
C ASP A 435 -0.36 28.18 1.11
N GLU A 436 -0.62 27.33 0.11
CA GLU A 436 0.21 27.21 -1.06
C GLU A 436 -0.62 26.84 -2.29
N THR A 437 -0.23 27.39 -3.45
CA THR A 437 -0.78 26.98 -4.75
C THR A 437 0.26 26.23 -5.55
N VAL A 438 -0.01 24.96 -5.78
CA VAL A 438 0.87 24.05 -6.52
C VAL A 438 0.30 23.83 -7.92
N ILE A 439 1.10 24.11 -8.95
CA ILE A 439 0.80 23.76 -10.33
C ILE A 439 1.75 22.64 -10.74
N GLY A 440 1.22 21.60 -11.36
CA GLY A 440 2.06 20.48 -11.72
C GLY A 440 1.56 19.63 -12.87
N VAL A 441 2.40 18.65 -13.22
CA VAL A 441 2.07 17.59 -14.17
C VAL A 441 2.50 16.26 -13.55
N HIS A 442 1.53 15.38 -13.36
CA HIS A 442 1.76 14.03 -12.89
C HIS A 442 1.61 13.03 -14.04
N THR A 443 2.56 12.15 -14.17
CA THR A 443 2.49 11.00 -15.07
C THR A 443 2.46 9.71 -14.26
N GLU A 444 1.60 8.79 -14.65
CA GLU A 444 1.44 7.52 -13.94
C GLU A 444 1.10 6.39 -14.91
N ILE A 445 1.75 5.26 -14.72
CA ILE A 445 1.49 4.04 -15.46
C ILE A 445 1.64 2.84 -14.52
N TRP A 446 0.79 1.85 -14.72
CA TRP A 446 1.03 0.45 -14.35
C TRP A 446 0.79 -0.45 -15.55
N PHE A 447 1.52 -1.53 -15.63
CA PHE A 447 1.48 -2.49 -16.75
C PHE A 447 1.80 -3.90 -16.26
#